data_0c3e562307621d3e3eb3b0d547174975
#
_entry.id   0c3e562307621d3e3eb3b0d547174975
#
_cell.length_a   1.000
_cell.length_b   1.000
_cell.length_c   1.000
_cell.angle_alpha   90.00
_cell.angle_beta   90.00
_cell.angle_gamma   90.00
#
_symmetry.space_group_name_H-M   'P 1'
#
loop_
_entity.id
_entity.type
_entity.pdbx_description
1 polymer ?
#
loop_
_entity_poly.entity_id
_entity_poly.type
_entity_poly.pdbx_seq_one_letter_code
_entity_poly.pdbx_strand_id
1 'polypeptide(L)'
;MSYNPFSLEGKSVLVTGASSGIGKAVAQECAKCGAQLVLTARNEERLKATLDSLDGEGHSMIIADLTNQDELMTLVAQLEPVDGVVLCAGINDKSIIKFLNQEHVDKMLATNFTSPVYLSQMLTKKKKLNKESSIVFISSISAFYPSVSNAMYASSKAALSQFAKLLALELMPQKIRVNCIEPAFVETGMLNKYEISDKMDEIRANAPFGRFLEPAEVAQAAIYLLSDATKLITGSNLVMDGGFLIKR
;
A
#
# COMPACT_ATOMS: atom_id res chain seq x y z
N MET A 1 1.18 -27.40 15.57
CA MET A 1 1.37 -25.92 15.51
C MET A 1 0.38 -25.26 16.46
N SER A 2 0.78 -24.23 17.19
CA SER A 2 -0.17 -23.44 18.00
C SER A 2 -1.07 -22.62 17.06
N TYR A 3 -2.34 -22.50 17.39
CA TYR A 3 -3.29 -21.67 16.64
C TYR A 3 -2.81 -20.21 16.59
N ASN A 4 -2.57 -19.67 15.38
CA ASN A 4 -2.21 -18.26 15.16
C ASN A 4 -3.04 -17.71 13.99
N PRO A 5 -4.12 -16.96 14.25
CA PRO A 5 -4.99 -16.42 13.21
C PRO A 5 -4.32 -15.31 12.35
N PHE A 6 -3.16 -14.82 12.78
CA PHE A 6 -2.37 -13.81 12.05
C PHE A 6 -1.26 -14.42 11.18
N SER A 7 -1.09 -15.75 11.20
CA SER A 7 -0.12 -16.43 10.33
C SER A 7 -0.45 -16.20 8.86
N LEU A 8 0.59 -16.01 8.08
CA LEU A 8 0.53 -16.00 6.60
C LEU A 8 1.21 -17.23 6.00
N GLU A 9 1.47 -18.26 6.81
CA GLU A 9 2.08 -19.51 6.35
C GLU A 9 1.25 -20.15 5.24
N GLY A 10 1.92 -20.51 4.14
CA GLY A 10 1.29 -21.05 2.95
C GLY A 10 0.57 -20.04 2.05
N LYS A 11 0.57 -18.74 2.39
CA LYS A 11 -0.01 -17.70 1.57
C LYS A 11 1.04 -17.08 0.65
N SER A 12 0.65 -16.84 -0.62
CA SER A 12 1.41 -16.05 -1.58
C SER A 12 0.90 -14.60 -1.62
N VAL A 13 1.80 -13.62 -1.49
CA VAL A 13 1.41 -12.19 -1.40
C VAL A 13 2.21 -11.34 -2.38
N LEU A 14 1.50 -10.62 -3.25
CA LEU A 14 2.07 -9.58 -4.12
C LEU A 14 2.19 -8.26 -3.35
N VAL A 15 3.38 -7.65 -3.34
CA VAL A 15 3.60 -6.34 -2.73
C VAL A 15 4.14 -5.36 -3.78
N THR A 16 3.39 -4.28 -4.04
CA THR A 16 3.84 -3.21 -4.94
C THR A 16 4.59 -2.11 -4.18
N GLY A 17 5.51 -1.42 -4.86
CA GLY A 17 6.34 -0.40 -4.22
C GLY A 17 7.28 -0.97 -3.15
N ALA A 18 7.64 -2.26 -3.28
CA ALA A 18 8.39 -3.01 -2.28
C ALA A 18 9.87 -2.60 -2.14
N SER A 19 10.36 -1.68 -2.96
CA SER A 19 11.76 -1.22 -2.93
C SER A 19 12.09 -0.24 -1.80
N SER A 20 11.10 0.26 -1.05
CA SER A 20 11.33 1.23 0.04
C SER A 20 10.10 1.44 0.94
N GLY A 21 10.31 2.14 2.06
CA GLY A 21 9.23 2.63 2.92
C GLY A 21 8.26 1.56 3.38
N ILE A 22 6.96 1.86 3.31
CA ILE A 22 5.89 0.96 3.74
C ILE A 22 5.93 -0.37 2.97
N GLY A 23 6.10 -0.34 1.64
CA GLY A 23 6.11 -1.56 0.83
C GLY A 23 7.26 -2.51 1.19
N LYS A 24 8.47 -1.97 1.47
CA LYS A 24 9.59 -2.76 1.98
C LYS A 24 9.26 -3.38 3.34
N ALA A 25 8.73 -2.59 4.26
CA ALA A 25 8.36 -3.09 5.59
C ALA A 25 7.25 -4.17 5.52
N VAL A 26 6.24 -3.98 4.66
CA VAL A 26 5.20 -4.99 4.41
C VAL A 26 5.82 -6.30 3.93
N ALA A 27 6.76 -6.24 2.97
CA ALA A 27 7.42 -7.44 2.48
C ALA A 27 8.17 -8.16 3.60
N GLN A 28 8.96 -7.43 4.39
CA GLN A 28 9.75 -7.99 5.49
C GLN A 28 8.87 -8.59 6.60
N GLU A 29 7.85 -7.88 7.04
CA GLU A 29 6.97 -8.37 8.11
C GLU A 29 6.08 -9.53 7.65
N CYS A 30 5.58 -9.53 6.40
CA CYS A 30 4.84 -10.67 5.84
C CYS A 30 5.71 -11.93 5.71
N ALA A 31 6.99 -11.78 5.32
CA ALA A 31 7.94 -12.90 5.28
C ALA A 31 8.16 -13.52 6.67
N LYS A 32 8.36 -12.70 7.70
CA LYS A 32 8.43 -13.17 9.10
C LYS A 32 7.19 -13.93 9.56
N CYS A 33 6.03 -13.62 8.98
CA CYS A 33 4.76 -14.31 9.24
C CYS A 33 4.54 -15.56 8.37
N GLY A 34 5.54 -15.97 7.57
CA GLY A 34 5.53 -17.19 6.77
C GLY A 34 4.96 -17.06 5.36
N ALA A 35 4.71 -15.83 4.85
CA ALA A 35 4.23 -15.64 3.50
C ALA A 35 5.34 -15.84 2.47
N GLN A 36 5.00 -16.38 1.29
CA GLN A 36 5.81 -16.26 0.09
C GLN A 36 5.52 -14.94 -0.62
N LEU A 37 6.55 -14.17 -0.97
CA LEU A 37 6.41 -12.82 -1.52
C LEU A 37 6.73 -12.78 -3.00
N VAL A 38 5.88 -12.06 -3.76
CA VAL A 38 6.21 -11.54 -5.07
C VAL A 38 6.33 -10.02 -4.95
N LEU A 39 7.55 -9.50 -5.12
CA LEU A 39 7.84 -8.08 -4.96
C LEU A 39 7.83 -7.38 -6.31
N THR A 40 7.25 -6.18 -6.39
CA THR A 40 7.39 -5.35 -7.59
C THR A 40 7.69 -3.89 -7.29
N ALA A 41 8.60 -3.31 -8.06
CA ALA A 41 8.94 -1.91 -8.10
C ALA A 41 9.80 -1.61 -9.35
N ARG A 42 10.06 -0.31 -9.60
CA ARG A 42 10.84 0.16 -10.77
C ARG A 42 12.35 0.08 -10.57
N ASN A 43 12.82 0.23 -9.34
CA ASN A 43 14.24 0.25 -9.03
C ASN A 43 14.70 -1.17 -8.67
N GLU A 44 15.42 -1.80 -9.61
CA GLU A 44 15.89 -3.18 -9.49
C GLU A 44 16.82 -3.36 -8.29
N GLU A 45 17.83 -2.52 -8.13
CA GLU A 45 18.83 -2.64 -7.08
C GLU A 45 18.18 -2.62 -5.68
N ARG A 46 17.31 -1.64 -5.44
CA ARG A 46 16.60 -1.53 -4.15
C ARG A 46 15.60 -2.67 -3.96
N LEU A 47 14.95 -3.12 -5.03
CA LEU A 47 14.00 -4.23 -4.96
C LEU A 47 14.73 -5.52 -4.62
N LYS A 48 15.90 -5.76 -5.25
CA LYS A 48 16.77 -6.89 -4.94
C LYS A 48 17.26 -6.82 -3.50
N ALA A 49 17.72 -5.68 -3.03
CA ALA A 49 18.13 -5.49 -1.64
C ALA A 49 16.99 -5.78 -0.64
N THR A 50 15.73 -5.51 -1.01
CA THR A 50 14.58 -5.90 -0.21
C THR A 50 14.40 -7.42 -0.25
N LEU A 51 14.42 -8.03 -1.43
CA LEU A 51 14.28 -9.48 -1.60
C LEU A 51 15.34 -10.24 -0.78
N ASP A 52 16.61 -9.83 -0.87
CA ASP A 52 17.74 -10.43 -0.16
C ASP A 52 17.64 -10.29 1.38
N SER A 53 16.77 -9.37 1.87
CA SER A 53 16.53 -9.13 3.30
C SER A 53 15.32 -9.88 3.88
N LEU A 54 14.63 -10.69 3.09
CA LEU A 54 13.45 -11.42 3.55
C LEU A 54 13.82 -12.70 4.29
N ASP A 55 13.06 -13.00 5.33
CA ASP A 55 13.14 -14.27 6.04
C ASP A 55 12.39 -15.37 5.27
N GLY A 56 12.94 -16.56 5.19
CA GLY A 56 12.33 -17.71 4.51
C GLY A 56 12.84 -17.89 3.06
N GLU A 57 12.14 -18.72 2.31
CA GLU A 57 12.51 -19.10 0.94
C GLU A 57 11.31 -18.96 -0.02
N GLY A 58 11.59 -19.04 -1.34
CA GLY A 58 10.55 -19.02 -2.37
C GLY A 58 10.02 -17.63 -2.72
N HIS A 59 10.67 -16.57 -2.23
CA HIS A 59 10.34 -15.20 -2.62
C HIS A 59 10.87 -14.89 -4.02
N SER A 60 10.18 -14.02 -4.73
CA SER A 60 10.56 -13.58 -6.08
C SER A 60 10.33 -12.09 -6.26
N MET A 61 10.90 -11.54 -7.34
CA MET A 61 10.63 -10.16 -7.74
C MET A 61 10.37 -10.05 -9.24
N ILE A 62 9.52 -9.11 -9.62
CA ILE A 62 9.24 -8.74 -11.01
C ILE A 62 9.38 -7.22 -11.10
N ILE A 63 10.33 -6.76 -11.91
CA ILE A 63 10.56 -5.32 -12.09
C ILE A 63 9.46 -4.80 -13.02
N ALA A 64 8.75 -3.75 -12.60
CA ALA A 64 7.75 -3.10 -13.42
C ALA A 64 7.49 -1.64 -12.99
N ASP A 65 7.36 -0.76 -13.97
CA ASP A 65 6.67 0.52 -13.80
C ASP A 65 5.17 0.31 -13.99
N LEU A 66 4.42 0.38 -12.91
CA LEU A 66 2.97 0.14 -12.93
C LEU A 66 2.19 1.21 -13.72
N THR A 67 2.82 2.32 -14.09
CA THR A 67 2.24 3.35 -14.98
C THR A 67 2.42 3.02 -16.46
N ASN A 68 3.30 2.06 -16.78
CA ASN A 68 3.50 1.53 -18.12
C ASN A 68 2.60 0.29 -18.32
N GLN A 69 1.68 0.35 -19.28
CA GLN A 69 0.72 -0.74 -19.50
C GLN A 69 1.36 -2.06 -19.95
N ASP A 70 2.43 -2.01 -20.77
CA ASP A 70 3.11 -3.21 -21.25
C ASP A 70 3.85 -3.93 -20.11
N GLU A 71 4.51 -3.16 -19.25
CA GLU A 71 5.18 -3.70 -18.07
C GLU A 71 4.16 -4.25 -17.05
N LEU A 72 3.03 -3.57 -16.87
CA LEU A 72 1.93 -4.04 -16.04
C LEU A 72 1.31 -5.35 -16.58
N MET A 73 1.12 -5.46 -17.90
CA MET A 73 0.68 -6.71 -18.53
C MET A 73 1.69 -7.83 -18.32
N THR A 74 2.97 -7.55 -18.47
CA THR A 74 4.05 -8.50 -18.27
C THR A 74 4.10 -8.99 -16.81
N LEU A 75 4.01 -8.07 -15.85
CA LEU A 75 3.91 -8.41 -14.42
C LEU A 75 2.76 -9.42 -14.18
N VAL A 76 1.56 -9.09 -14.64
CA VAL A 76 0.38 -9.94 -14.41
C VAL A 76 0.48 -11.27 -15.15
N ALA A 77 1.13 -11.33 -16.33
CA ALA A 77 1.33 -12.58 -17.06
C ALA A 77 2.26 -13.55 -16.31
N GLN A 78 3.34 -13.03 -15.72
CA GLN A 78 4.32 -13.80 -14.96
C GLN A 78 3.85 -14.20 -13.55
N LEU A 79 2.84 -13.52 -13.01
CA LEU A 79 2.34 -13.78 -11.67
C LEU A 79 1.53 -15.07 -11.64
N GLU A 80 1.82 -15.97 -10.71
CA GLU A 80 0.90 -17.05 -10.32
C GLU A 80 -0.25 -16.49 -9.46
N PRO A 81 -1.39 -17.19 -9.34
CA PRO A 81 -2.47 -16.73 -8.47
C PRO A 81 -2.02 -16.54 -7.02
N VAL A 82 -2.40 -15.42 -6.40
CA VAL A 82 -1.97 -15.03 -5.06
C VAL A 82 -3.12 -14.99 -4.06
N ASP A 83 -2.80 -15.17 -2.78
CA ASP A 83 -3.73 -15.11 -1.65
C ASP A 83 -3.84 -13.72 -1.05
N GLY A 84 -2.87 -12.86 -1.36
CA GLY A 84 -2.84 -11.48 -0.89
C GLY A 84 -2.24 -10.51 -1.88
N VAL A 85 -2.70 -9.26 -1.84
CA VAL A 85 -2.12 -8.15 -2.62
C VAL A 85 -2.04 -6.93 -1.73
N VAL A 86 -0.85 -6.31 -1.61
CA VAL A 86 -0.69 -5.03 -0.91
C VAL A 86 -0.22 -3.97 -1.89
N LEU A 87 -1.07 -2.99 -2.13
CA LEU A 87 -0.86 -1.92 -3.09
C LEU A 87 -0.26 -0.70 -2.39
N CYS A 88 1.09 -0.71 -2.27
CA CYS A 88 1.87 0.33 -1.57
C CYS A 88 2.49 1.36 -2.51
N ALA A 89 2.56 1.08 -3.83
CA ALA A 89 3.18 2.00 -4.78
C ALA A 89 2.46 3.35 -4.76
N GLY A 90 3.21 4.43 -4.61
CA GLY A 90 2.65 5.78 -4.56
C GLY A 90 3.74 6.83 -4.47
N ILE A 91 3.37 8.05 -4.82
CA ILE A 91 4.21 9.24 -4.72
C ILE A 91 3.43 10.34 -4.00
N ASN A 92 4.16 11.25 -3.40
CA ASN A 92 3.63 12.55 -3.00
C ASN A 92 4.55 13.61 -3.61
N ASP A 93 3.96 14.60 -4.24
CA ASP A 93 4.64 15.73 -4.84
C ASP A 93 3.81 16.98 -4.54
N LYS A 94 4.27 17.79 -3.59
CA LYS A 94 3.49 18.91 -3.05
C LYS A 94 3.52 20.09 -4.00
N SER A 95 2.34 20.62 -4.31
CA SER A 95 2.19 21.86 -5.08
C SER A 95 0.94 22.62 -4.64
N ILE A 96 1.06 23.94 -4.48
CA ILE A 96 -0.13 24.77 -4.28
C ILE A 96 -0.91 24.91 -5.60
N ILE A 97 -2.22 25.02 -5.52
CA ILE A 97 -3.14 24.92 -6.67
C ILE A 97 -2.75 25.82 -7.84
N LYS A 98 -2.30 27.06 -7.58
CA LYS A 98 -1.93 28.01 -8.63
C LYS A 98 -0.71 27.60 -9.47
N PHE A 99 0.07 26.60 -9.02
CA PHE A 99 1.24 26.08 -9.75
C PHE A 99 1.03 24.67 -10.29
N LEU A 100 -0.16 24.10 -10.11
CA LEU A 100 -0.50 22.83 -10.72
C LEU A 100 -0.50 22.95 -12.24
N ASN A 101 0.13 22.01 -12.91
CA ASN A 101 0.11 21.84 -14.35
C ASN A 101 -0.37 20.42 -14.71
N GLN A 102 -0.62 20.17 -15.98
CA GLN A 102 -1.14 18.89 -16.46
C GLN A 102 -0.21 17.73 -16.12
N GLU A 103 1.10 17.89 -16.33
CA GLU A 103 2.10 16.85 -16.05
C GLU A 103 2.06 16.41 -14.57
N HIS A 104 1.95 17.38 -13.64
CA HIS A 104 1.86 17.10 -12.22
C HIS A 104 0.58 16.31 -11.86
N VAL A 105 -0.55 16.72 -12.45
CA VAL A 105 -1.84 16.06 -12.26
C VAL A 105 -1.78 14.63 -12.79
N ASP A 106 -1.32 14.45 -14.03
CA ASP A 106 -1.26 13.16 -14.70
C ASP A 106 -0.34 12.18 -13.98
N LYS A 107 0.86 12.62 -13.60
CA LYS A 107 1.83 11.81 -12.86
C LYS A 107 1.27 11.33 -11.51
N MET A 108 0.60 12.22 -10.77
CA MET A 108 0.03 11.89 -9.47
C MET A 108 -1.12 10.88 -9.61
N LEU A 109 -2.03 11.12 -10.55
CA LEU A 109 -3.15 10.22 -10.80
C LEU A 109 -2.69 8.88 -11.39
N ALA A 110 -1.78 8.90 -12.35
CA ALA A 110 -1.24 7.68 -12.96
C ALA A 110 -0.65 6.75 -11.90
N THR A 111 0.17 7.29 -10.98
CA THR A 111 0.86 6.46 -9.99
C THR A 111 -0.05 6.05 -8.84
N ASN A 112 -0.82 6.99 -8.25
CA ASN A 112 -1.53 6.75 -7.00
C ASN A 112 -2.92 6.15 -7.19
N PHE A 113 -3.53 6.30 -8.37
CA PHE A 113 -4.89 5.86 -8.62
C PHE A 113 -5.00 4.94 -9.84
N THR A 114 -4.58 5.39 -11.03
CA THR A 114 -4.83 4.66 -12.28
C THR A 114 -4.10 3.32 -12.29
N SER A 115 -2.82 3.26 -11.89
CA SER A 115 -2.05 2.01 -11.89
C SER A 115 -2.59 0.96 -10.91
N PRO A 116 -2.91 1.26 -9.63
CA PRO A 116 -3.55 0.27 -8.76
C PRO A 116 -4.95 -0.17 -9.23
N VAL A 117 -5.72 0.71 -9.90
CA VAL A 117 -7.00 0.36 -10.51
C VAL A 117 -6.81 -0.65 -11.63
N TYR A 118 -5.90 -0.39 -12.58
CA TYR A 118 -5.63 -1.31 -13.69
C TYR A 118 -5.01 -2.63 -13.22
N LEU A 119 -4.09 -2.58 -12.26
CA LEU A 119 -3.53 -3.80 -11.67
C LEU A 119 -4.65 -4.66 -11.06
N SER A 120 -5.53 -4.07 -10.26
CA SER A 120 -6.67 -4.79 -9.65
C SER A 120 -7.61 -5.37 -10.71
N GLN A 121 -7.92 -4.60 -11.76
CA GLN A 121 -8.74 -5.04 -12.89
C GLN A 121 -8.08 -6.23 -13.61
N MET A 122 -6.77 -6.16 -13.87
CA MET A 122 -6.06 -7.21 -14.57
C MET A 122 -5.92 -8.48 -13.74
N LEU A 123 -5.63 -8.36 -12.43
CA LEU A 123 -5.58 -9.49 -11.51
C LEU A 123 -6.93 -10.22 -11.47
N THR A 124 -8.03 -9.48 -11.42
CA THR A 124 -9.39 -10.04 -11.44
C THR A 124 -9.69 -10.70 -12.79
N LYS A 125 -9.49 -10.00 -13.91
CA LYS A 125 -9.78 -10.48 -15.27
C LYS A 125 -8.96 -11.73 -15.64
N LYS A 126 -7.68 -11.76 -15.23
CA LYS A 126 -6.76 -12.87 -15.53
C LYS A 126 -6.79 -13.98 -14.47
N LYS A 127 -7.71 -13.90 -13.49
CA LYS A 127 -7.89 -14.88 -12.41
C LYS A 127 -6.60 -15.12 -11.61
N LYS A 128 -5.88 -14.04 -11.31
CA LYS A 128 -4.63 -14.06 -10.52
C LYS A 128 -4.87 -13.87 -9.01
N LEU A 129 -6.13 -13.85 -8.59
CA LEU A 129 -6.55 -13.82 -7.18
C LEU A 129 -7.16 -15.17 -6.83
N ASN A 130 -6.62 -15.82 -5.81
CA ASN A 130 -7.20 -17.02 -5.23
C ASN A 130 -8.56 -16.70 -4.59
N LYS A 131 -9.44 -17.71 -4.49
CA LYS A 131 -10.67 -17.57 -3.73
C LYS A 131 -10.33 -17.25 -2.26
N GLU A 132 -11.09 -16.36 -1.65
CA GLU A 132 -10.91 -15.91 -0.27
C GLU A 132 -9.61 -15.08 -0.04
N SER A 133 -8.97 -14.63 -1.12
CA SER A 133 -7.81 -13.73 -1.04
C SER A 133 -8.14 -12.36 -0.43
N SER A 134 -7.11 -11.57 -0.12
CA SER A 134 -7.27 -10.24 0.48
C SER A 134 -6.45 -9.20 -0.26
N ILE A 135 -7.08 -8.08 -0.63
CA ILE A 135 -6.44 -6.92 -1.23
C ILE A 135 -6.41 -5.79 -0.20
N VAL A 136 -5.24 -5.22 0.01
CA VAL A 136 -5.02 -4.09 0.92
C VAL A 136 -4.44 -2.91 0.14
N PHE A 137 -5.15 -1.81 0.12
CA PHE A 137 -4.67 -0.55 -0.44
C PHE A 137 -4.03 0.31 0.65
N ILE A 138 -2.86 0.87 0.38
CA ILE A 138 -2.27 1.89 1.24
C ILE A 138 -2.72 3.26 0.73
N SER A 139 -3.74 3.80 1.40
CA SER A 139 -4.26 5.14 1.18
C SER A 139 -3.57 6.17 2.12
N SER A 140 -4.29 7.09 2.70
CA SER A 140 -3.79 8.09 3.65
C SER A 140 -4.96 8.79 4.35
N ILE A 141 -4.77 9.32 5.56
CA ILE A 141 -5.72 10.28 6.15
C ILE A 141 -5.95 11.51 5.27
N SER A 142 -5.02 11.84 4.38
CA SER A 142 -5.20 12.92 3.39
C SER A 142 -6.42 12.72 2.50
N ALA A 143 -6.96 11.50 2.38
CA ALA A 143 -8.19 11.21 1.64
C ALA A 143 -9.41 11.98 2.16
N PHE A 144 -9.42 12.35 3.44
CA PHE A 144 -10.53 13.04 4.10
C PHE A 144 -10.08 14.17 5.05
N TYR A 145 -8.78 14.32 5.28
CA TYR A 145 -8.18 15.40 6.07
C TYR A 145 -7.23 16.23 5.19
N PRO A 146 -7.75 17.28 4.54
CA PRO A 146 -6.97 18.05 3.56
C PRO A 146 -5.88 18.89 4.24
N SER A 147 -4.79 19.11 3.52
CA SER A 147 -3.71 20.00 3.90
C SER A 147 -3.26 20.87 2.73
N VAL A 148 -2.72 22.04 3.02
CA VAL A 148 -2.20 22.96 2.00
C VAL A 148 -1.11 22.28 1.17
N SER A 149 -1.06 22.56 -0.13
CA SER A 149 -0.12 22.01 -1.12
C SER A 149 -0.28 20.51 -1.42
N ASN A 150 -1.31 19.86 -0.91
CA ASN A 150 -1.48 18.41 -1.02
C ASN A 150 -2.70 18.01 -1.87
N ALA A 151 -3.23 18.92 -2.69
CA ALA A 151 -4.49 18.75 -3.40
C ALA A 151 -4.54 17.46 -4.24
N MET A 152 -3.57 17.24 -5.12
CA MET A 152 -3.58 16.08 -6.01
C MET A 152 -3.32 14.76 -5.28
N TYR A 153 -2.45 14.77 -4.27
CA TYR A 153 -2.24 13.60 -3.43
C TYR A 153 -3.52 13.23 -2.68
N ALA A 154 -4.13 14.19 -1.99
CA ALA A 154 -5.38 14.00 -1.24
C ALA A 154 -6.49 13.47 -2.17
N SER A 155 -6.69 14.09 -3.32
CA SER A 155 -7.70 13.66 -4.31
C SER A 155 -7.44 12.24 -4.82
N SER A 156 -6.19 11.89 -5.12
CA SER A 156 -5.83 10.54 -5.58
C SER A 156 -6.09 9.48 -4.51
N LYS A 157 -5.79 9.79 -3.23
CA LYS A 157 -6.03 8.87 -2.11
C LYS A 157 -7.51 8.75 -1.75
N ALA A 158 -8.28 9.82 -1.86
CA ALA A 158 -9.74 9.77 -1.71
C ALA A 158 -10.41 8.90 -2.79
N ALA A 159 -10.00 9.08 -4.05
CA ALA A 159 -10.46 8.23 -5.15
C ALA A 159 -10.10 6.77 -4.93
N LEU A 160 -8.87 6.47 -4.47
CA LEU A 160 -8.41 5.12 -4.17
C LEU A 160 -9.23 4.45 -3.06
N SER A 161 -9.49 5.16 -1.95
CA SER A 161 -10.30 4.66 -0.84
C SER A 161 -11.74 4.36 -1.28
N GLN A 162 -12.32 5.18 -2.15
CA GLN A 162 -13.65 4.93 -2.70
C GLN A 162 -13.66 3.75 -3.67
N PHE A 163 -12.65 3.66 -4.55
CA PHE A 163 -12.49 2.52 -5.48
C PHE A 163 -12.39 1.19 -4.74
N ALA A 164 -11.63 1.13 -3.66
CA ALA A 164 -11.49 -0.09 -2.85
C ALA A 164 -12.84 -0.60 -2.31
N LYS A 165 -13.75 0.29 -1.90
CA LYS A 165 -15.10 -0.08 -1.45
C LYS A 165 -15.95 -0.67 -2.58
N LEU A 166 -15.87 -0.09 -3.78
CA LEU A 166 -16.56 -0.61 -4.95
C LEU A 166 -16.01 -1.97 -5.37
N LEU A 167 -14.68 -2.12 -5.39
CA LEU A 167 -14.03 -3.39 -5.67
C LEU A 167 -14.39 -4.47 -4.64
N ALA A 168 -14.55 -4.12 -3.38
CA ALA A 168 -15.02 -5.03 -2.33
C ALA A 168 -16.42 -5.58 -2.64
N LEU A 169 -17.33 -4.73 -3.12
CA LEU A 169 -18.68 -5.16 -3.51
C LEU A 169 -18.66 -6.13 -4.71
N GLU A 170 -17.85 -5.84 -5.73
CA GLU A 170 -17.77 -6.65 -6.94
C GLU A 170 -17.09 -8.01 -6.70
N LEU A 171 -16.13 -8.09 -5.78
CA LEU A 171 -15.40 -9.32 -5.48
C LEU A 171 -16.02 -10.16 -4.36
N MET A 172 -17.07 -9.67 -3.70
CA MET A 172 -17.76 -10.37 -2.61
C MET A 172 -18.26 -11.78 -2.98
N PRO A 173 -18.80 -12.05 -4.19
CA PRO A 173 -19.20 -13.40 -4.57
C PRO A 173 -18.06 -14.42 -4.58
N GLN A 174 -16.81 -13.96 -4.73
CA GLN A 174 -15.61 -14.80 -4.69
C GLN A 174 -15.02 -14.87 -3.28
N LYS A 175 -15.66 -14.22 -2.30
CA LYS A 175 -15.20 -14.04 -0.92
C LYS A 175 -13.85 -13.33 -0.81
N ILE A 176 -13.46 -12.57 -1.84
CA ILE A 176 -12.26 -11.77 -1.82
C ILE A 176 -12.54 -10.50 -1.01
N ARG A 177 -11.69 -10.24 -0.02
CA ARG A 177 -11.79 -9.06 0.84
C ARG A 177 -10.94 -7.92 0.27
N VAL A 178 -11.45 -6.71 0.36
CA VAL A 178 -10.74 -5.51 -0.09
C VAL A 178 -10.86 -4.43 0.98
N ASN A 179 -9.74 -3.95 1.49
CA ASN A 179 -9.70 -2.93 2.54
C ASN A 179 -8.64 -1.88 2.25
N CYS A 180 -8.75 -0.72 2.91
CA CYS A 180 -7.72 0.31 2.92
C CYS A 180 -7.08 0.44 4.29
N ILE A 181 -5.79 0.78 4.32
CA ILE A 181 -5.12 1.38 5.47
C ILE A 181 -4.91 2.85 5.15
N GLU A 182 -5.25 3.73 6.07
CA GLU A 182 -5.14 5.18 5.94
C GLU A 182 -4.19 5.75 7.02
N PRO A 183 -2.86 5.65 6.78
CA PRO A 183 -1.89 6.16 7.73
C PRO A 183 -1.86 7.69 7.74
N ALA A 184 -1.47 8.25 8.88
CA ALA A 184 -1.01 9.62 9.00
C ALA A 184 0.47 9.74 8.56
N PHE A 185 1.29 10.42 9.35
CA PHE A 185 2.72 10.55 9.05
C PHE A 185 3.46 9.25 9.36
N VAL A 186 4.22 8.73 8.38
CA VAL A 186 5.02 7.51 8.50
C VAL A 186 6.48 7.84 8.21
N GLU A 187 7.40 7.40 9.07
CA GLU A 187 8.85 7.62 8.92
C GLU A 187 9.39 6.89 7.68
N THR A 188 9.37 7.57 6.55
CA THR A 188 9.81 7.03 5.26
C THR A 188 10.61 8.07 4.49
N GLY A 189 11.38 7.62 3.50
CA GLY A 189 12.08 8.53 2.61
C GLY A 189 11.16 9.49 1.81
N MET A 190 9.86 9.20 1.74
CA MET A 190 8.88 10.12 1.16
C MET A 190 8.66 11.33 2.06
N LEU A 191 8.64 11.13 3.39
CA LEU A 191 8.51 12.21 4.36
C LEU A 191 9.76 13.10 4.37
N ASN A 192 10.94 12.48 4.35
CA ASN A 192 12.23 13.17 4.41
C ASN A 192 12.48 14.13 3.23
N LYS A 193 11.85 13.91 2.09
CA LYS A 193 11.91 14.85 0.95
C LYS A 193 11.30 16.23 1.26
N TYR A 194 10.47 16.31 2.30
CA TYR A 194 9.74 17.51 2.68
C TYR A 194 10.23 18.10 4.00
N GLU A 195 11.29 17.56 4.56
CA GLU A 195 11.95 18.11 5.76
C GLU A 195 12.57 19.47 5.46
N ILE A 196 11.76 20.49 5.61
CA ILE A 196 12.22 21.77 6.14
C ILE A 196 12.23 21.54 7.65
N SER A 197 13.40 21.24 8.21
CA SER A 197 13.65 20.57 9.48
C SER A 197 12.77 21.03 10.66
N ASP A 198 12.67 22.33 10.90
CA ASP A 198 12.04 22.88 12.10
C ASP A 198 10.53 22.63 12.17
N LYS A 199 9.81 22.68 11.02
CA LYS A 199 8.37 22.49 10.97
C LYS A 199 7.96 21.01 11.13
N MET A 200 8.78 20.08 10.65
CA MET A 200 8.50 18.64 10.81
C MET A 200 8.75 18.19 12.25
N ASP A 201 9.76 18.74 12.90
CA ASP A 201 10.03 18.47 14.32
C ASP A 201 8.91 19.04 15.21
N GLU A 202 8.38 20.22 14.87
CA GLU A 202 7.20 20.76 15.54
C GLU A 202 5.96 19.86 15.34
N ILE A 203 5.71 19.39 14.12
CA ILE A 203 4.59 18.47 13.83
C ILE A 203 4.78 17.14 14.59
N ARG A 204 6.01 16.61 14.63
CA ARG A 204 6.35 15.38 15.37
C ARG A 204 6.14 15.57 16.87
N ALA A 205 6.65 16.64 17.45
CA ALA A 205 6.47 16.96 18.87
C ALA A 205 5.00 17.17 19.24
N ASN A 206 4.21 17.69 18.31
CA ASN A 206 2.77 17.88 18.49
C ASN A 206 1.92 16.64 18.11
N ALA A 207 2.53 15.57 17.60
CA ALA A 207 1.80 14.32 17.38
C ALA A 207 1.28 13.75 18.71
N PRO A 208 0.09 13.12 18.77
CA PRO A 208 -0.49 12.67 20.04
C PRO A 208 0.41 11.73 20.85
N PHE A 209 1.17 10.87 20.18
CA PHE A 209 2.15 9.97 20.83
C PHE A 209 3.60 10.49 20.79
N GLY A 210 3.83 11.77 20.46
CA GLY A 210 5.16 12.36 20.38
C GLY A 210 6.06 11.82 19.25
N ARG A 211 5.50 11.00 18.34
CA ARG A 211 6.22 10.42 17.22
C ARG A 211 5.30 10.16 16.02
N PHE A 212 5.90 9.90 14.88
CA PHE A 212 5.20 9.38 13.71
C PHE A 212 5.12 7.85 13.74
N LEU A 213 4.33 7.29 12.84
CA LEU A 213 4.25 5.85 12.62
C LEU A 213 5.56 5.33 12.03
N GLU A 214 5.96 4.15 12.46
CA GLU A 214 7.01 3.40 11.78
C GLU A 214 6.41 2.57 10.61
N PRO A 215 7.16 2.37 9.52
CA PRO A 215 6.69 1.53 8.41
C PRO A 215 6.25 0.13 8.84
N ALA A 216 6.91 -0.45 9.86
CA ALA A 216 6.58 -1.77 10.42
C ALA A 216 5.18 -1.78 11.07
N GLU A 217 4.73 -0.70 11.69
CA GLU A 217 3.40 -0.62 12.29
C GLU A 217 2.30 -0.67 11.21
N VAL A 218 2.54 -0.01 10.06
CA VAL A 218 1.62 -0.11 8.91
C VAL A 218 1.65 -1.51 8.30
N ALA A 219 2.81 -2.16 8.27
CA ALA A 219 2.94 -3.53 7.81
C ALA A 219 2.18 -4.52 8.70
N GLN A 220 2.20 -4.35 10.02
CA GLN A 220 1.44 -5.18 10.96
C GLN A 220 -0.07 -5.05 10.74
N ALA A 221 -0.55 -3.85 10.43
CA ALA A 221 -1.96 -3.65 10.04
C ALA A 221 -2.29 -4.33 8.70
N ALA A 222 -1.35 -4.33 7.75
CA ALA A 222 -1.53 -5.07 6.50
C ALA A 222 -1.60 -6.59 6.74
N ILE A 223 -0.75 -7.15 7.61
CA ILE A 223 -0.81 -8.56 8.02
C ILE A 223 -2.17 -8.87 8.65
N TYR A 224 -2.67 -8.04 9.55
CA TYR A 224 -4.01 -8.19 10.13
C TYR A 224 -5.07 -8.33 9.05
N LEU A 225 -5.09 -7.45 8.06
CA LEU A 225 -6.08 -7.47 6.96
C LEU A 225 -5.85 -8.61 5.95
N LEU A 226 -4.62 -9.11 5.78
CA LEU A 226 -4.31 -10.25 4.92
C LEU A 226 -4.65 -11.59 5.57
N SER A 227 -4.58 -11.66 6.88
CA SER A 227 -4.69 -12.89 7.66
C SER A 227 -6.12 -13.41 7.78
N ASP A 228 -6.26 -14.61 8.31
CA ASP A 228 -7.55 -15.24 8.59
C ASP A 228 -8.26 -14.65 9.81
N ALA A 229 -7.62 -13.77 10.56
CA ALA A 229 -8.24 -13.04 11.67
C ALA A 229 -9.37 -12.08 11.21
N THR A 230 -9.42 -11.74 9.91
CA THR A 230 -10.34 -10.72 9.36
C THR A 230 -11.28 -11.23 8.29
N LYS A 231 -11.72 -12.48 8.36
CA LYS A 231 -12.55 -13.13 7.33
C LYS A 231 -13.85 -12.38 6.97
N LEU A 232 -14.36 -11.54 7.87
CA LEU A 232 -15.58 -10.75 7.64
C LEU A 232 -15.32 -9.23 7.60
N ILE A 233 -14.06 -8.81 7.43
CA ILE A 233 -13.70 -7.39 7.26
C ILE A 233 -13.42 -7.13 5.79
N THR A 234 -14.32 -6.41 5.12
CA THR A 234 -14.17 -5.94 3.73
C THR A 234 -14.85 -4.60 3.54
N GLY A 235 -14.38 -3.79 2.61
CA GLY A 235 -14.87 -2.44 2.35
C GLY A 235 -14.53 -1.43 3.45
N SER A 236 -13.61 -1.76 4.35
CA SER A 236 -13.25 -0.94 5.50
C SER A 236 -12.02 -0.07 5.24
N ASN A 237 -12.01 1.10 5.87
CA ASN A 237 -10.84 1.97 5.95
C ASN A 237 -10.30 1.94 7.39
N LEU A 238 -9.08 1.41 7.56
CA LEU A 238 -8.39 1.37 8.84
C LEU A 238 -7.50 2.60 8.99
N VAL A 239 -7.95 3.55 9.79
CA VAL A 239 -7.19 4.77 10.10
C VAL A 239 -6.08 4.45 11.11
N MET A 240 -4.86 4.88 10.80
CA MET A 240 -3.69 4.76 11.67
C MET A 240 -3.04 6.13 11.85
N ASP A 241 -3.46 6.87 12.84
CA ASP A 241 -3.05 8.27 13.04
C ASP A 241 -2.60 8.60 14.46
N GLY A 242 -2.56 7.61 15.37
CA GLY A 242 -2.23 7.82 16.78
C GLY A 242 -3.17 8.83 17.47
N GLY A 243 -4.39 9.01 16.98
CA GLY A 243 -5.34 9.99 17.51
C GLY A 243 -5.14 11.41 16.99
N PHE A 244 -4.37 11.61 15.95
CA PHE A 244 -4.08 12.92 15.35
C PHE A 244 -5.35 13.67 14.95
N LEU A 245 -6.35 12.98 14.42
CA LEU A 245 -7.61 13.60 13.95
C LEU A 245 -8.59 13.96 15.06
N ILE A 246 -8.44 13.38 16.24
CA ILE A 246 -9.32 13.61 17.40
C ILE A 246 -8.67 14.44 18.50
N LYS A 247 -7.38 14.78 18.34
CA LYS A 247 -6.68 15.68 19.25
C LYS A 247 -7.30 17.08 19.16
N ARG A 248 -7.79 17.59 20.27
CA ARG A 248 -8.34 18.95 20.43
C ARG A 248 -7.26 19.93 20.90
#